data_9cc6ea556486ade41c7e6b9eef72ab1a
#
_entry.id   9cc6ea556486ade41c7e6b9eef72ab1a
#
_cell.length_a   1.000
_cell.length_b   1.000
_cell.length_c   1.000
_cell.angle_alpha   90.00
_cell.angle_beta   90.00
_cell.angle_gamma   90.00
#
_symmetry.space_group_name_H-M   'P 1'
#
loop_
_entity.id
_entity.type
_entity.pdbx_description
1 polymer ?
#
loop_
_entity_poly.entity_id
_entity_poly.type
_entity_poly.pdbx_seq_one_letter_code
_entity_poly.pdbx_strand_id
1 'polypeptide(L)'
;MHSISEIVFQLTDKNLLMGRMVALIESPFEPSEDYVERYKRVTDMSLDQDTVKNLNNLTPEQHRKVRNIIRWQRIGCIVVKISETLGVSLKEALDMFYRSETCRRFHDEETGLYLQGNLYVLNDFLAEIGSPV
;
A
#
# COMPACT_ATOMS: atom_id res chain seq x y z
N MET A 1 -18.92 0.20 7.36
CA MET A 1 -18.21 -0.03 6.09
C MET A 1 -18.15 1.27 5.30
N HIS A 2 -16.97 1.66 4.89
CA HIS A 2 -16.80 2.90 4.14
C HIS A 2 -17.18 2.68 2.67
N SER A 3 -17.85 3.66 2.08
CA SER A 3 -18.15 3.64 0.66
C SER A 3 -16.85 3.87 -0.14
N ILE A 4 -16.88 3.51 -1.43
CA ILE A 4 -15.74 3.78 -2.32
C ILE A 4 -15.42 5.29 -2.33
N SER A 5 -16.46 6.15 -2.28
CA SER A 5 -16.27 7.60 -2.21
C SER A 5 -15.50 8.02 -0.97
N GLU A 6 -15.77 7.42 0.19
CA GLU A 6 -15.06 7.71 1.43
C GLU A 6 -13.62 7.25 1.37
N ILE A 7 -13.35 6.09 0.77
CA ILE A 7 -11.99 5.59 0.59
C ILE A 7 -11.19 6.55 -0.29
N VAL A 8 -11.79 7.02 -1.39
CA VAL A 8 -11.15 7.99 -2.28
C VAL A 8 -10.90 9.31 -1.55
N PHE A 9 -11.83 9.73 -0.69
CA PHE A 9 -11.70 10.96 0.10
C PHE A 9 -10.55 10.91 1.09
N GLN A 10 -10.20 9.72 1.58
CA GLN A 10 -9.07 9.53 2.49
C GLN A 10 -7.73 9.48 1.77
N LEU A 11 -7.73 9.41 0.43
CA LEU A 11 -6.50 9.40 -0.36
C LEU A 11 -6.02 10.82 -0.59
N THR A 12 -5.30 11.37 0.40
CA THR A 12 -4.62 12.64 0.24
C THR A 12 -3.51 12.52 -0.80
N ASP A 13 -3.07 13.66 -1.35
CA ASP A 13 -1.95 13.68 -2.30
C ASP A 13 -0.71 12.97 -1.73
N LYS A 14 -0.46 13.17 -0.42
CA LYS A 14 0.65 12.54 0.27
C LYS A 14 0.52 11.02 0.30
N ASN A 15 -0.69 10.50 0.59
CA ASN A 15 -0.95 9.06 0.60
C ASN A 15 -0.82 8.46 -0.79
N LEU A 16 -1.31 9.15 -1.81
CA LEU A 16 -1.16 8.69 -3.21
C LEU A 16 0.30 8.64 -3.61
N LEU A 17 1.08 9.66 -3.26
CA LEU A 17 2.51 9.69 -3.56
C LEU A 17 3.22 8.51 -2.92
N MET A 18 2.97 8.27 -1.64
CA MET A 18 3.62 7.16 -0.94
C MET A 18 3.16 5.81 -1.48
N GLY A 19 1.91 5.66 -1.87
CA GLY A 19 1.43 4.44 -2.51
C GLY A 19 2.15 4.16 -3.84
N ARG A 20 2.41 5.19 -4.63
CA ARG A 20 3.20 5.06 -5.86
C ARG A 20 4.64 4.68 -5.58
N MET A 21 5.25 5.25 -4.55
CA MET A 21 6.60 4.88 -4.13
C MET A 21 6.68 3.42 -3.71
N VAL A 22 5.70 2.95 -2.95
CA VAL A 22 5.60 1.54 -2.56
C VAL A 22 5.46 0.65 -3.80
N ALA A 23 4.63 1.06 -4.75
CA ALA A 23 4.44 0.31 -6.00
C ALA A 23 5.75 0.17 -6.77
N LEU A 24 6.56 1.23 -6.83
CA LEU A 24 7.87 1.18 -7.48
C LEU A 24 8.84 0.22 -6.77
N ILE A 25 8.75 0.15 -5.46
CA ILE A 25 9.61 -0.76 -4.67
C ILE A 25 9.19 -2.22 -4.88
N GLU A 26 7.90 -2.50 -4.85
CA GLU A 26 7.39 -3.88 -4.78
C GLU A 26 7.12 -4.50 -6.15
N SER A 27 6.88 -3.70 -7.17
CA SER A 27 6.54 -4.23 -8.49
C SER A 27 7.79 -4.68 -9.24
N PRO A 28 7.84 -5.93 -9.72
CA PRO A 28 8.97 -6.40 -10.52
C PRO A 28 8.98 -5.75 -11.90
N PHE A 29 10.15 -5.76 -12.56
CA PHE A 29 10.26 -5.39 -13.97
C PHE A 29 9.61 -6.47 -14.82
N GLU A 30 8.87 -6.03 -15.84
CA GLU A 30 8.41 -6.92 -16.89
C GLU A 30 9.57 -7.20 -17.84
N PRO A 31 9.61 -8.38 -18.50
CA PRO A 31 10.60 -8.65 -19.53
C PRO A 31 10.54 -7.59 -20.64
N SER A 32 11.68 -7.08 -21.05
CA SER A 32 11.80 -6.07 -22.12
C SER A 32 11.35 -4.65 -21.73
N GLU A 33 11.02 -4.42 -20.47
CA GLU A 33 10.56 -3.11 -19.99
C GLU A 33 11.75 -2.27 -19.54
N ASP A 34 11.81 -1.00 -20.00
CA ASP A 34 12.81 -0.06 -19.50
C ASP A 34 12.28 0.70 -18.26
N TYR A 35 13.11 1.55 -17.68
CA TYR A 35 12.76 2.31 -16.48
C TYR A 35 11.58 3.25 -16.70
N VAL A 36 11.50 3.89 -17.86
CA VAL A 36 10.42 4.84 -18.15
C VAL A 36 9.08 4.10 -18.28
N GLU A 37 9.09 3.00 -18.98
CA GLU A 37 7.89 2.17 -19.16
C GLU A 37 7.42 1.61 -17.83
N ARG A 38 8.36 1.12 -17.01
CA ARG A 38 8.05 0.61 -15.69
C ARG A 38 7.46 1.71 -14.80
N TYR A 39 8.06 2.89 -14.79
CA TYR A 39 7.55 4.01 -14.01
C TYR A 39 6.11 4.34 -14.39
N LYS A 40 5.81 4.45 -15.68
CA LYS A 40 4.46 4.73 -16.15
C LYS A 40 3.48 3.64 -15.74
N ARG A 41 3.85 2.38 -15.91
CA ARG A 41 2.99 1.24 -15.59
C ARG A 41 2.68 1.17 -14.10
N VAL A 42 3.69 1.36 -13.25
CA VAL A 42 3.56 1.16 -11.81
C VAL A 42 2.94 2.36 -11.11
N THR A 43 3.16 3.57 -11.62
CA THR A 43 2.61 4.77 -10.99
C THR A 43 1.17 5.05 -11.40
N ASP A 44 0.66 4.42 -12.45
CA ASP A 44 -0.76 4.47 -12.76
C ASP A 44 -1.50 3.47 -11.88
N MET A 45 -1.93 3.94 -10.73
CA MET A 45 -2.61 3.12 -9.73
C MET A 45 -4.13 3.19 -9.84
N SER A 46 -4.66 3.73 -10.93
CA SER A 46 -6.10 3.75 -11.16
C SER A 46 -6.57 2.41 -11.69
N LEU A 47 -7.74 1.98 -11.24
CA LEU A 47 -8.40 0.81 -11.79
C LEU A 47 -9.09 1.20 -13.11
N ASP A 48 -8.96 0.37 -14.13
CA ASP A 48 -9.66 0.62 -15.38
C ASP A 48 -11.17 0.44 -15.21
N GLN A 49 -11.95 1.03 -16.13
CA GLN A 49 -13.40 1.03 -16.02
C GLN A 49 -14.00 -0.37 -16.15
N ASP A 50 -13.39 -1.24 -16.95
CA ASP A 50 -13.88 -2.60 -17.11
C ASP A 50 -13.74 -3.39 -15.81
N THR A 51 -12.62 -3.25 -15.12
CA THR A 51 -12.42 -3.88 -13.81
C THR A 51 -13.44 -3.35 -12.79
N VAL A 52 -13.67 -2.03 -12.75
CA VAL A 52 -14.62 -1.42 -11.83
C VAL A 52 -16.04 -1.90 -12.11
N LYS A 53 -16.42 -2.06 -13.37
CA LYS A 53 -17.76 -2.53 -13.73
C LYS A 53 -17.99 -3.99 -13.40
N ASN A 54 -16.94 -4.80 -13.33
CA ASN A 54 -17.04 -6.25 -13.17
C ASN A 54 -16.41 -6.73 -11.85
N LEU A 55 -16.51 -5.94 -10.76
CA LEU A 55 -15.90 -6.28 -9.47
C LEU A 55 -16.31 -7.65 -8.93
N ASN A 56 -17.51 -8.12 -9.29
CA ASN A 56 -17.99 -9.42 -8.83
C ASN A 56 -17.59 -10.59 -9.75
N ASN A 57 -16.91 -10.30 -10.84
CA ASN A 57 -16.59 -11.31 -11.84
C ASN A 57 -15.24 -11.03 -12.50
N LEU A 58 -14.20 -10.88 -11.65
CA LEU A 58 -12.85 -10.57 -12.10
C LEU A 58 -12.10 -11.82 -12.54
N THR A 59 -11.28 -11.68 -13.57
CA THR A 59 -10.33 -12.73 -13.93
C THR A 59 -9.26 -12.85 -12.82
N PRO A 60 -8.55 -13.98 -12.73
CA PRO A 60 -7.46 -14.10 -11.74
C PRO A 60 -6.40 -13.02 -11.87
N GLU A 61 -6.09 -12.58 -13.08
CA GLU A 61 -5.13 -11.51 -13.31
C GLU A 61 -5.65 -10.16 -12.80
N GLN A 62 -6.92 -9.85 -13.04
CA GLN A 62 -7.56 -8.65 -12.53
C GLN A 62 -7.60 -8.65 -10.99
N HIS A 63 -7.91 -9.80 -10.38
CA HIS A 63 -7.88 -9.95 -8.93
C HIS A 63 -6.50 -9.63 -8.36
N ARG A 64 -5.44 -10.14 -8.99
CA ARG A 64 -4.07 -9.88 -8.56
C ARG A 64 -3.72 -8.41 -8.65
N LYS A 65 -4.10 -7.76 -9.76
CA LYS A 65 -3.87 -6.32 -9.98
C LYS A 65 -4.56 -5.49 -8.91
N VAL A 66 -5.84 -5.78 -8.63
CA VAL A 66 -6.60 -5.06 -7.60
C VAL A 66 -5.97 -5.24 -6.23
N ARG A 67 -5.61 -6.47 -5.85
CA ARG A 67 -4.97 -6.73 -4.56
C ARG A 67 -3.66 -5.98 -4.40
N ASN A 68 -2.85 -5.93 -5.46
CA ASN A 68 -1.57 -5.22 -5.41
C ASN A 68 -1.77 -3.73 -5.22
N ILE A 69 -2.70 -3.12 -5.98
CA ILE A 69 -3.00 -1.70 -5.86
C ILE A 69 -3.47 -1.36 -4.44
N ILE A 70 -4.38 -2.15 -3.90
CA ILE A 70 -4.89 -1.95 -2.54
C ILE A 70 -3.76 -2.05 -1.52
N ARG A 71 -2.92 -3.09 -1.63
CA ARG A 71 -1.79 -3.27 -0.71
C ARG A 71 -0.83 -2.10 -0.74
N TRP A 72 -0.45 -1.64 -1.93
CA TRP A 72 0.49 -0.54 -2.08
C TRP A 72 -0.08 0.76 -1.49
N GLN A 73 -1.35 1.03 -1.73
CA GLN A 73 -2.00 2.21 -1.14
C GLN A 73 -2.10 2.10 0.38
N ARG A 74 -2.38 0.92 0.91
CA ARG A 74 -2.46 0.70 2.35
C ARG A 74 -1.10 0.94 3.00
N ILE A 75 -0.04 0.39 2.43
CA ILE A 75 1.31 0.61 2.95
C ILE A 75 1.66 2.10 2.90
N GLY A 76 1.34 2.77 1.80
CA GLY A 76 1.55 4.22 1.68
C GLY A 76 0.87 5.00 2.79
N CYS A 77 -0.39 4.68 3.09
CA CYS A 77 -1.14 5.33 4.17
C CYS A 77 -0.52 5.04 5.55
N ILE A 78 -0.11 3.80 5.79
CA ILE A 78 0.54 3.42 7.05
C ILE A 78 1.84 4.19 7.23
N VAL A 79 2.65 4.28 6.18
CA VAL A 79 3.92 5.01 6.22
C VAL A 79 3.71 6.50 6.51
N VAL A 80 2.70 7.12 5.89
CA VAL A 80 2.37 8.52 6.18
C VAL A 80 2.01 8.69 7.65
N LYS A 81 1.22 7.79 8.21
CA LYS A 81 0.84 7.85 9.63
C LYS A 81 2.03 7.62 10.55
N ILE A 82 2.96 6.77 10.18
CA ILE A 82 4.21 6.59 10.94
C ILE A 82 5.00 7.90 10.97
N SER A 83 5.15 8.53 9.81
CA SER A 83 5.84 9.81 9.70
C SER A 83 5.22 10.86 10.60
N GLU A 84 3.89 10.98 10.58
CA GLU A 84 3.18 11.96 11.39
C GLU A 84 3.27 11.65 12.88
N THR A 85 3.13 10.38 13.26
CA THR A 85 3.13 9.95 14.66
C THR A 85 4.51 10.10 15.30
N LEU A 86 5.56 9.73 14.59
CA LEU A 86 6.92 9.74 15.12
C LEU A 86 7.67 11.04 14.83
N GLY A 87 7.12 11.92 13.99
CA GLY A 87 7.80 13.16 13.61
C GLY A 87 9.04 12.92 12.77
N VAL A 88 9.07 11.87 11.97
CA VAL A 88 10.18 11.56 11.07
C VAL A 88 9.77 11.85 9.62
N SER A 89 10.76 11.91 8.73
CA SER A 89 10.48 12.14 7.31
C SER A 89 9.73 10.93 6.72
N LEU A 90 9.08 11.16 5.57
CA LEU A 90 8.42 10.07 4.84
C LEU A 90 9.41 8.99 4.43
N LYS A 91 10.61 9.39 4.03
CA LYS A 91 11.67 8.44 3.64
C LYS A 91 12.08 7.58 4.83
N GLU A 92 12.28 8.20 5.99
CA GLU A 92 12.64 7.46 7.21
C GLU A 92 11.53 6.52 7.63
N ALA A 93 10.28 6.98 7.58
CA ALA A 93 9.12 6.17 7.93
C ALA A 93 9.00 4.95 7.02
N LEU A 94 9.19 5.15 5.71
CA LEU A 94 9.18 4.08 4.72
C LEU A 94 10.25 3.05 5.02
N ASP A 95 11.46 3.50 5.29
CA ASP A 95 12.60 2.66 5.59
C ASP A 95 12.38 1.87 6.89
N MET A 96 11.88 2.53 7.92
CA MET A 96 11.56 1.89 9.20
C MET A 96 10.50 0.79 9.03
N PHE A 97 9.45 1.09 8.27
CA PHE A 97 8.39 0.11 8.05
C PHE A 97 8.90 -1.12 7.30
N TYR A 98 9.68 -0.93 6.23
CA TYR A 98 10.19 -2.04 5.44
C TYR A 98 11.19 -2.92 6.19
N ARG A 99 11.83 -2.40 7.23
CA ARG A 99 12.72 -3.18 8.08
C ARG A 99 12.02 -3.87 9.23
N SER A 100 10.72 -3.64 9.40
CA SER A 100 9.98 -4.15 10.55
C SER A 100 9.46 -5.56 10.35
N GLU A 101 9.28 -6.25 11.45
CA GLU A 101 8.60 -7.54 11.48
C GLU A 101 7.12 -7.37 11.12
N THR A 102 6.52 -6.24 11.49
CA THR A 102 5.14 -5.92 11.12
C THR A 102 4.95 -5.91 9.59
N CYS A 103 5.89 -5.33 8.86
CA CYS A 103 5.85 -5.32 7.39
C CYS A 103 5.92 -6.75 6.83
N ARG A 104 6.83 -7.57 7.36
CA ARG A 104 6.96 -8.96 6.96
C ARG A 104 5.64 -9.71 7.19
N ARG A 105 5.04 -9.54 8.35
CA ARG A 105 3.76 -10.18 8.68
C ARG A 105 2.62 -9.67 7.82
N PHE A 106 2.65 -8.39 7.45
CA PHE A 106 1.65 -7.79 6.57
C PHE A 106 1.66 -8.41 5.17
N HIS A 107 2.85 -8.78 4.67
CA HIS A 107 3.01 -9.43 3.38
C HIS A 107 2.78 -10.95 3.42
N ASP A 108 2.83 -11.54 4.60
CA ASP A 108 2.64 -12.98 4.78
C ASP A 108 1.16 -13.27 5.05
N GLU A 109 0.48 -13.83 4.06
CA GLU A 109 -0.95 -14.10 4.13
C GLU A 109 -1.32 -15.02 5.29
N GLU A 110 -0.42 -15.92 5.70
CA GLU A 110 -0.68 -16.87 6.78
C GLU A 110 -0.85 -16.19 8.13
N THR A 111 -0.27 -15.01 8.33
CA THR A 111 -0.41 -14.26 9.59
C THR A 111 -1.78 -13.62 9.76
N GLY A 112 -2.49 -13.38 8.67
CA GLY A 112 -3.78 -12.69 8.68
C GLY A 112 -3.70 -11.20 8.97
N LEU A 113 -2.50 -10.63 9.14
CA LEU A 113 -2.38 -9.21 9.47
C LEU A 113 -2.95 -8.31 8.38
N TYR A 114 -2.84 -8.71 7.12
CA TYR A 114 -3.38 -7.93 6.00
C TYR A 114 -4.92 -7.79 6.06
N LEU A 115 -5.59 -8.64 6.81
CA LEU A 115 -7.04 -8.58 7.00
C LEU A 115 -7.46 -7.51 8.01
N GLN A 116 -6.51 -6.98 8.78
CA GLN A 116 -6.75 -5.94 9.76
C GLN A 116 -6.66 -4.55 9.11
N GLY A 117 -7.33 -3.57 9.71
CA GLY A 117 -7.29 -2.20 9.20
C GLY A 117 -5.92 -1.54 9.37
N ASN A 118 -5.73 -0.41 8.69
CA ASN A 118 -4.46 0.31 8.71
C ASN A 118 -4.06 0.76 10.12
N LEU A 119 -5.04 1.18 10.94
CA LEU A 119 -4.76 1.60 12.32
C LEU A 119 -4.25 0.43 13.16
N TYR A 120 -4.80 -0.75 12.97
CA TYR A 120 -4.34 -1.94 13.67
C TYR A 120 -2.88 -2.25 13.31
N VAL A 121 -2.57 -2.21 12.01
CA VAL A 121 -1.21 -2.46 11.53
C VAL A 121 -0.24 -1.41 12.07
N LEU A 122 -0.65 -0.14 12.08
CA LEU A 122 0.14 0.95 12.65
C LEU A 122 0.42 0.69 14.13
N ASN A 123 -0.58 0.30 14.91
CA ASN A 123 -0.41 0.04 16.34
C ASN A 123 0.54 -1.14 16.58
N ASP A 124 0.46 -2.18 15.75
CA ASP A 124 1.41 -3.30 15.82
C ASP A 124 2.84 -2.84 15.56
N PHE A 125 3.02 -1.98 14.55
CA PHE A 125 4.33 -1.41 14.23
C PHE A 125 4.87 -0.58 15.39
N LEU A 126 4.03 0.30 15.94
CA LEU A 126 4.45 1.16 17.06
C LEU A 126 4.81 0.33 18.30
N ALA A 127 4.06 -0.72 18.57
CA ALA A 127 4.37 -1.63 19.67
C ALA A 127 5.71 -2.35 19.43
N GLU A 128 5.97 -2.76 18.20
CA GLU A 128 7.21 -3.44 17.83
C GLU A 128 8.43 -2.56 18.11
N ILE A 129 8.37 -1.29 17.76
CA ILE A 129 9.50 -0.38 17.96
C ILE A 129 9.57 0.21 19.37
N GLY A 130 8.60 -0.17 20.24
CA GLY A 130 8.58 0.31 21.63
C GLY A 130 8.11 1.74 21.80
N SER A 131 7.46 2.31 20.78
CA SER A 131 6.93 3.67 20.90
C SER A 131 5.59 3.68 21.64
N PRO A 132 5.40 4.54 22.64
CA PRO A 132 4.08 4.67 23.27
C PRO A 132 3.11 5.28 22.26
N VAL A 133 1.92 4.72 22.21
CA VAL A 133 0.86 5.20 21.34
C VAL A 133 0.01 6.23 22.09
#